data_10d3a929f25b7ef21c18b374170fca84
#
_entry.id   10d3a929f25b7ef21c18b374170fca84
#
_cell.length_a   1.000
_cell.length_b   1.000
_cell.length_c   1.000
_cell.angle_alpha   90.00
_cell.angle_beta   90.00
_cell.angle_gamma   90.00
#
_symmetry.space_group_name_H-M   'P 1'
#
loop_
_entity.id
_entity.type
_entity.pdbx_description
1 polymer ?
#
loop_
_entity_poly.entity_id
_entity_poly.type
_entity_poly.pdbx_seq_one_letter_code
_entity_poly.pdbx_strand_id
1 'polypeptide(L)'
;MENHYDYLIVGSGLFGATFAHLAHKQGKKCLVIDKRSHLGGNIYCENIEGINVHKYGAHIFHTSNKKVWDFVNSIVEFNRYTNSPVANYKGKLYNLPFNMNTFYQMWGVTTPEEAQAKIDEQKAEAVARMKADGVTEPRNLEEQAQVLIGKDIYEKLIKGYTEKQWGRKCTELPAFIIKRLPVRLIFDNNYFNDKYQGIPVGGYNKLIDGLLEGVETKTDVDFFENREYWESIADKIVFTGKIDEFYNYQFGKLNYRTVRFETEVIDEPNYQGNAVVNYTEREVPYTRVIEHKHFEMFGQDVYECPKTVISKEYSTEWKDGMEPYYPVNDKQNSELYAKYKELADKEENVIFGGRLAEYKYYDMAPIIEKVMENF
;
A
#
# COMPACT_ATOMS: atom_id res chain seq x y z
N MET A 1 37.11 11.42 18.95
CA MET A 1 35.81 12.11 19.16
C MET A 1 34.77 11.21 18.54
N GLU A 2 33.83 10.68 19.33
CA GLU A 2 32.72 9.93 18.79
C GLU A 2 31.92 10.83 17.84
N ASN A 3 31.49 10.29 16.72
CA ASN A 3 30.70 11.04 15.76
C ASN A 3 29.35 11.39 16.39
N HIS A 4 29.07 12.68 16.57
CA HIS A 4 27.79 13.17 17.03
C HIS A 4 26.96 13.67 15.86
N TYR A 5 25.63 13.44 15.87
CA TYR A 5 24.68 13.76 14.81
C TYR A 5 23.59 14.72 15.29
N ASP A 6 23.09 15.56 14.40
CA ASP A 6 21.87 16.35 14.67
C ASP A 6 20.66 15.42 14.75
N TYR A 7 20.62 14.41 13.85
CA TYR A 7 19.50 13.42 13.82
C TYR A 7 20.03 12.01 13.69
N LEU A 8 19.53 11.11 14.53
CA LEU A 8 19.51 9.68 14.31
C LEU A 8 18.14 9.30 13.73
N ILE A 9 18.12 8.70 12.56
CA ILE A 9 16.90 8.29 11.87
C ILE A 9 16.81 6.78 11.90
N VAL A 10 15.80 6.27 12.59
CA VAL A 10 15.55 4.83 12.76
C VAL A 10 14.52 4.38 11.74
N GLY A 11 15.00 3.67 10.75
CA GLY A 11 14.25 3.21 9.58
C GLY A 11 14.58 4.01 8.31
N SER A 12 14.97 3.29 7.27
CA SER A 12 15.39 3.83 5.96
C SER A 12 14.29 3.79 4.90
N GLY A 13 13.04 3.58 5.32
CA GLY A 13 11.87 3.68 4.44
C GLY A 13 11.66 5.10 3.94
N LEU A 14 10.60 5.32 3.18
CA LEU A 14 10.37 6.60 2.51
C LEU A 14 10.29 7.79 3.48
N PHE A 15 9.70 7.62 4.67
CA PHE A 15 9.69 8.68 5.68
C PHE A 15 11.10 9.03 6.13
N GLY A 16 11.85 8.06 6.61
CA GLY A 16 13.22 8.29 7.12
C GLY A 16 14.17 8.81 6.05
N ALA A 17 14.13 8.24 4.84
CA ALA A 17 14.98 8.69 3.73
C ALA A 17 14.65 10.12 3.28
N THR A 18 13.36 10.48 3.19
CA THR A 18 12.95 11.85 2.85
C THR A 18 13.34 12.84 3.93
N PHE A 19 13.16 12.48 5.20
CA PHE A 19 13.57 13.32 6.32
C PHE A 19 15.09 13.57 6.30
N ALA A 20 15.89 12.51 6.14
CA ALA A 20 17.33 12.60 6.05
C ALA A 20 17.77 13.52 4.90
N HIS A 21 17.14 13.38 3.72
CA HIS A 21 17.42 14.22 2.56
C HIS A 21 17.20 15.71 2.86
N LEU A 22 16.04 16.06 3.38
CA LEU A 22 15.69 17.46 3.65
C LEU A 22 16.54 18.06 4.77
N ALA A 23 16.79 17.29 5.84
CA ALA A 23 17.69 17.73 6.92
C ALA A 23 19.14 17.93 6.41
N HIS A 24 19.66 17.00 5.62
CA HIS A 24 20.98 17.11 5.02
C HIS A 24 21.09 18.34 4.11
N LYS A 25 20.07 18.64 3.32
CA LYS A 25 20.00 19.87 2.49
C LYS A 25 20.06 21.15 3.32
N GLN A 26 19.66 21.11 4.58
CA GLN A 26 19.80 22.23 5.53
C GLN A 26 21.13 22.20 6.31
N GLY A 27 22.07 21.35 5.90
CA GLY A 27 23.40 21.26 6.54
C GLY A 27 23.42 20.45 7.83
N LYS A 28 22.36 19.68 8.11
CA LYS A 28 22.29 18.81 9.29
C LYS A 28 23.03 17.51 9.07
N LYS A 29 23.74 17.06 10.08
CA LYS A 29 24.45 15.79 10.10
C LYS A 29 23.49 14.66 10.55
N CYS A 30 23.20 13.74 9.66
CA CYS A 30 22.25 12.64 9.89
C CYS A 30 22.95 11.29 9.84
N LEU A 31 22.50 10.36 10.68
CA LEU A 31 22.78 8.93 10.57
C LEU A 31 21.46 8.19 10.40
N VAL A 32 21.32 7.39 9.35
CA VAL A 32 20.18 6.50 9.14
C VAL A 32 20.59 5.08 9.49
N ILE A 33 19.84 4.43 10.39
CA ILE A 33 20.01 3.02 10.73
C ILE A 33 18.79 2.22 10.32
N ASP A 34 19.00 1.00 9.86
CA ASP A 34 17.92 0.06 9.53
C ASP A 34 18.24 -1.34 10.03
N LYS A 35 17.24 -2.01 10.58
CA LYS A 35 17.40 -3.40 11.07
C LYS A 35 17.52 -4.42 9.95
N ARG A 36 17.03 -4.10 8.75
CA ARG A 36 17.16 -4.95 7.57
C ARG A 36 18.55 -4.84 6.97
N SER A 37 18.93 -5.81 6.16
CA SER A 37 20.20 -5.84 5.41
C SER A 37 20.21 -4.92 4.18
N HIS A 38 19.12 -4.19 3.95
CA HIS A 38 18.96 -3.26 2.83
C HIS A 38 18.27 -1.98 3.28
N LEU A 39 18.44 -0.90 2.54
CA LEU A 39 17.74 0.36 2.69
C LEU A 39 16.39 0.33 1.95
N GLY A 40 15.54 1.33 2.17
CA GLY A 40 14.33 1.57 1.40
C GLY A 40 13.04 1.06 2.04
N GLY A 41 13.12 0.36 3.16
CA GLY A 41 11.90 -0.13 3.82
C GLY A 41 11.06 -1.00 2.88
N ASN A 42 9.75 -0.78 2.88
CA ASN A 42 8.81 -1.60 2.08
C ASN A 42 8.80 -1.25 0.59
N ILE A 43 9.46 -0.19 0.14
CA ILE A 43 9.60 0.11 -1.29
C ILE A 43 10.86 -0.48 -1.92
N TYR A 44 11.67 -1.20 -1.15
CA TYR A 44 12.85 -1.89 -1.64
C TYR A 44 12.51 -2.87 -2.77
N CYS A 45 13.29 -2.83 -3.83
CA CYS A 45 13.23 -3.77 -4.94
C CYS A 45 14.44 -4.70 -4.95
N GLU A 46 14.18 -5.99 -5.10
CA GLU A 46 15.22 -6.99 -5.32
C GLU A 46 15.39 -7.22 -6.83
N ASN A 47 16.60 -7.18 -7.32
CA ASN A 47 16.87 -7.48 -8.73
C ASN A 47 16.95 -8.99 -8.96
N ILE A 48 16.00 -9.53 -9.73
CA ILE A 48 15.95 -10.94 -10.11
C ILE A 48 15.86 -11.01 -11.64
N GLU A 49 16.80 -11.66 -12.29
CA GLU A 49 16.87 -11.78 -13.75
C GLU A 49 16.85 -10.43 -14.48
N GLY A 50 17.38 -9.37 -13.88
CA GLY A 50 17.35 -8.00 -14.41
C GLY A 50 16.02 -7.26 -14.20
N ILE A 51 15.08 -7.87 -13.48
CA ILE A 51 13.77 -7.29 -13.18
C ILE A 51 13.77 -6.75 -11.75
N ASN A 52 13.29 -5.53 -11.56
CA ASN A 52 13.09 -4.95 -10.23
C ASN A 52 11.82 -5.51 -9.59
N VAL A 53 12.00 -6.46 -8.70
CA VAL A 53 10.93 -7.14 -7.98
C VAL A 53 10.57 -6.34 -6.73
N HIS A 54 9.32 -5.91 -6.62
CA HIS A 54 8.79 -5.23 -5.44
C HIS A 54 8.65 -6.25 -4.31
N LYS A 55 9.69 -6.38 -3.50
CA LYS A 55 9.83 -7.46 -2.51
C LYS A 55 8.72 -7.49 -1.47
N TYR A 56 8.22 -6.32 -1.09
CA TYR A 56 7.20 -6.15 -0.05
C TYR A 56 5.83 -5.76 -0.61
N GLY A 57 5.57 -6.08 -1.87
CA GLY A 57 4.34 -5.79 -2.56
C GLY A 57 4.43 -4.65 -3.57
N ALA A 58 3.47 -4.59 -4.45
CA ALA A 58 3.41 -3.57 -5.50
C ALA A 58 3.28 -2.17 -4.90
N HIS A 59 4.18 -1.29 -5.28
CA HIS A 59 4.17 0.12 -4.92
C HIS A 59 4.09 0.96 -6.18
N ILE A 60 3.04 1.76 -6.30
CA ILE A 60 2.82 2.65 -7.42
C ILE A 60 2.69 4.07 -6.87
N PHE A 61 3.60 4.94 -7.30
CA PHE A 61 3.57 6.33 -6.87
C PHE A 61 2.46 7.09 -7.59
N HIS A 62 1.62 7.78 -6.84
CA HIS A 62 0.55 8.62 -7.40
C HIS A 62 0.27 9.81 -6.50
N THR A 63 -0.02 10.95 -7.09
CA THR A 63 -0.35 12.18 -6.37
C THR A 63 -1.02 13.20 -7.30
N SER A 64 -1.85 14.07 -6.73
CA SER A 64 -2.29 15.31 -7.41
C SER A 64 -1.52 16.54 -6.94
N ASN A 65 -0.61 16.37 -5.96
CA ASN A 65 0.24 17.43 -5.45
C ASN A 65 1.47 17.62 -6.34
N LYS A 66 1.45 18.68 -7.14
CA LYS A 66 2.56 18.97 -8.06
C LYS A 66 3.90 19.16 -7.34
N LYS A 67 3.91 19.76 -6.16
CA LYS A 67 5.14 19.97 -5.38
C LYS A 67 5.82 18.64 -5.02
N VAL A 68 5.04 17.63 -4.63
CA VAL A 68 5.55 16.29 -4.32
C VAL A 68 6.01 15.58 -5.59
N TRP A 69 5.25 15.68 -6.68
CA TRP A 69 5.62 15.10 -7.96
C TRP A 69 6.93 15.69 -8.51
N ASP A 70 7.06 17.00 -8.49
CA ASP A 70 8.29 17.70 -8.91
C ASP A 70 9.49 17.31 -8.01
N PHE A 71 9.25 17.18 -6.70
CA PHE A 71 10.28 16.77 -5.75
C PHE A 71 10.84 15.38 -6.08
N VAL A 72 9.99 14.37 -6.22
CA VAL A 72 10.48 13.00 -6.49
C VAL A 72 11.13 12.90 -7.87
N ASN A 73 10.62 13.63 -8.87
CA ASN A 73 11.24 13.69 -10.19
C ASN A 73 12.56 14.50 -10.23
N SER A 74 12.82 15.36 -9.24
CA SER A 74 14.13 16.00 -9.08
C SER A 74 15.19 15.02 -8.54
N ILE A 75 14.79 13.95 -7.93
CA ILE A 75 15.69 12.89 -7.40
C ILE A 75 15.94 11.82 -8.46
N VAL A 76 14.89 11.31 -9.08
CA VAL A 76 14.92 10.28 -10.13
C VAL A 76 13.75 10.49 -11.08
N GLU A 77 13.95 10.27 -12.37
CA GLU A 77 12.88 10.33 -13.36
C GLU A 77 11.85 9.22 -13.12
N PHE A 78 10.57 9.58 -13.17
CA PHE A 78 9.45 8.62 -13.13
C PHE A 78 8.95 8.33 -14.55
N ASN A 79 8.61 7.07 -14.80
CA ASN A 79 8.04 6.64 -16.06
C ASN A 79 6.55 6.97 -16.17
N ARG A 80 5.93 6.53 -17.27
CA ARG A 80 4.49 6.74 -17.55
C ARG A 80 3.58 5.60 -17.09
N TYR A 81 4.03 4.73 -16.18
CA TYR A 81 3.19 3.63 -15.74
C TYR A 81 1.83 4.13 -15.26
N THR A 82 0.77 3.53 -15.79
CA THR A 82 -0.61 3.81 -15.41
C THR A 82 -1.20 2.57 -14.78
N ASN A 83 -1.61 2.65 -13.52
CA ASN A 83 -2.15 1.50 -12.80
C ASN A 83 -3.53 1.14 -13.35
N SER A 84 -3.61 -0.02 -13.99
CA SER A 84 -4.84 -0.55 -14.60
C SER A 84 -5.00 -2.03 -14.23
N PRO A 85 -5.33 -2.36 -12.98
CA PRO A 85 -5.48 -3.74 -12.55
C PRO A 85 -6.66 -4.41 -13.25
N VAL A 86 -6.56 -5.73 -13.39
CA VAL A 86 -7.59 -6.58 -13.97
C VAL A 86 -8.05 -7.57 -12.90
N ALA A 87 -9.36 -7.81 -12.81
CA ALA A 87 -9.91 -8.86 -11.97
C ALA A 87 -10.12 -10.15 -12.77
N ASN A 88 -9.70 -11.27 -12.21
CA ASN A 88 -10.02 -12.60 -12.71
C ASN A 88 -11.02 -13.25 -11.76
N TYR A 89 -12.22 -13.51 -12.25
CA TYR A 89 -13.26 -14.27 -11.57
C TYR A 89 -13.56 -15.54 -12.35
N LYS A 90 -13.09 -16.67 -11.85
CA LYS A 90 -13.30 -18.00 -12.48
C LYS A 90 -12.92 -18.05 -13.96
N GLY A 91 -11.80 -17.42 -14.30
CA GLY A 91 -11.26 -17.36 -15.66
C GLY A 91 -11.84 -16.26 -16.53
N LYS A 92 -12.85 -15.51 -16.07
CA LYS A 92 -13.37 -14.35 -16.78
C LYS A 92 -12.74 -13.07 -16.27
N LEU A 93 -12.27 -12.23 -17.21
CA LEU A 93 -11.56 -10.99 -16.89
C LEU A 93 -12.50 -9.78 -16.89
N TYR A 94 -12.26 -8.89 -15.93
CA TYR A 94 -12.96 -7.62 -15.78
C TYR A 94 -11.98 -6.51 -15.51
N ASN A 95 -12.15 -5.35 -16.14
CA ASN A 95 -11.37 -4.18 -15.83
C ASN A 95 -11.75 -3.57 -14.46
N LEU A 96 -10.77 -2.98 -13.80
CA LEU A 96 -10.91 -2.22 -12.58
C LEU A 96 -10.28 -0.82 -12.77
N PRO A 97 -10.76 0.22 -12.07
CA PRO A 97 -11.95 0.26 -11.20
C PRO A 97 -13.24 0.05 -11.99
N PHE A 98 -14.39 -0.04 -11.31
CA PHE A 98 -15.68 -0.24 -11.96
C PHE A 98 -16.00 0.91 -12.93
N ASN A 99 -15.92 0.63 -14.22
CA ASN A 99 -16.10 1.60 -15.29
C ASN A 99 -16.87 0.99 -16.45
N MET A 100 -17.09 1.73 -17.52
CA MET A 100 -17.85 1.23 -18.66
C MET A 100 -17.29 -0.05 -19.28
N ASN A 101 -15.97 -0.27 -19.27
CA ASN A 101 -15.38 -1.54 -19.69
C ASN A 101 -15.85 -2.69 -18.79
N THR A 102 -15.88 -2.49 -17.48
CA THR A 102 -16.37 -3.47 -16.51
C THR A 102 -17.83 -3.83 -16.78
N PHE A 103 -18.67 -2.84 -17.00
CA PHE A 103 -20.11 -3.03 -17.22
C PHE A 103 -20.40 -3.70 -18.56
N TYR A 104 -19.65 -3.36 -19.60
CA TYR A 104 -19.69 -4.08 -20.88
C TYR A 104 -19.32 -5.56 -20.71
N GLN A 105 -18.22 -5.84 -20.00
CA GLN A 105 -17.76 -7.21 -19.75
C GLN A 105 -18.76 -8.00 -18.91
N MET A 106 -19.45 -7.37 -18.00
CA MET A 106 -20.40 -8.03 -17.08
C MET A 106 -21.78 -8.19 -17.69
N TRP A 107 -22.31 -7.16 -18.34
CA TRP A 107 -23.70 -7.08 -18.79
C TRP A 107 -23.89 -6.87 -20.31
N GLY A 108 -22.82 -6.61 -21.05
CA GLY A 108 -22.90 -6.31 -22.48
C GLY A 108 -23.49 -4.93 -22.81
N VAL A 109 -23.64 -4.06 -21.82
CA VAL A 109 -24.13 -2.69 -22.02
C VAL A 109 -23.09 -1.81 -22.69
N THR A 110 -23.52 -0.90 -23.58
CA THR A 110 -22.63 -0.08 -24.40
C THR A 110 -22.77 1.42 -24.14
N THR A 111 -23.81 1.84 -23.43
CA THR A 111 -24.05 3.25 -23.10
C THR A 111 -24.09 3.49 -21.60
N PRO A 112 -23.73 4.72 -21.14
CA PRO A 112 -23.87 5.08 -19.73
C PRO A 112 -25.28 4.93 -19.19
N GLU A 113 -26.30 5.22 -19.99
CA GLU A 113 -27.71 5.08 -19.63
C GLU A 113 -28.08 3.61 -19.34
N GLU A 114 -27.68 2.69 -20.22
CA GLU A 114 -27.90 1.24 -20.02
C GLU A 114 -27.17 0.73 -18.77
N ALA A 115 -25.93 1.16 -18.56
CA ALA A 115 -25.13 0.78 -17.38
C ALA A 115 -25.78 1.28 -16.09
N GLN A 116 -26.20 2.55 -16.06
CA GLN A 116 -26.87 3.14 -14.90
C GLN A 116 -28.19 2.44 -14.61
N ALA A 117 -29.00 2.15 -15.64
CA ALA A 117 -30.25 1.44 -15.48
C ALA A 117 -30.05 0.03 -14.86
N LYS A 118 -29.01 -0.68 -15.30
CA LYS A 118 -28.66 -2.00 -14.75
C LYS A 118 -28.20 -1.93 -13.27
N ILE A 119 -27.41 -0.95 -12.95
CA ILE A 119 -26.97 -0.69 -11.57
C ILE A 119 -28.19 -0.36 -10.69
N ASP A 120 -29.04 0.55 -11.13
CA ASP A 120 -30.22 0.98 -10.37
C ASP A 120 -31.21 -0.16 -10.15
N GLU A 121 -31.45 -1.01 -11.16
CA GLU A 121 -32.24 -2.22 -11.03
C GLU A 121 -31.73 -3.13 -9.92
N GLN A 122 -30.43 -3.44 -9.91
CA GLN A 122 -29.84 -4.34 -8.92
C GLN A 122 -29.79 -3.72 -7.52
N LYS A 123 -29.53 -2.42 -7.41
CA LYS A 123 -29.61 -1.71 -6.13
C LYS A 123 -31.02 -1.76 -5.55
N ALA A 124 -32.04 -1.53 -6.38
CA ALA A 124 -33.42 -1.60 -5.98
C ALA A 124 -33.83 -3.01 -5.50
N GLU A 125 -33.35 -4.06 -6.17
CA GLU A 125 -33.55 -5.45 -5.72
C GLU A 125 -32.91 -5.70 -4.35
N ALA A 126 -31.72 -5.18 -4.09
CA ALA A 126 -31.05 -5.30 -2.80
C ALA A 126 -31.83 -4.60 -1.68
N VAL A 127 -32.31 -3.38 -1.92
CA VAL A 127 -33.14 -2.64 -0.97
C VAL A 127 -34.46 -3.37 -0.71
N ALA A 128 -35.10 -3.92 -1.75
CA ALA A 128 -36.36 -4.68 -1.61
C ALA A 128 -36.17 -5.95 -0.76
N ARG A 129 -35.07 -6.68 -0.94
CA ARG A 129 -34.75 -7.87 -0.11
C ARG A 129 -34.58 -7.49 1.38
N MET A 130 -33.81 -6.43 1.66
CA MET A 130 -33.65 -5.93 3.03
C MET A 130 -34.98 -5.54 3.66
N LYS A 131 -35.83 -4.83 2.92
CA LYS A 131 -37.13 -4.39 3.38
C LYS A 131 -38.06 -5.57 3.65
N ALA A 132 -38.02 -6.63 2.83
CA ALA A 132 -38.78 -7.86 3.05
C ALA A 132 -38.33 -8.56 4.34
N ASP A 133 -37.08 -8.45 4.74
CA ASP A 133 -36.52 -8.93 6.00
C ASP A 133 -36.77 -7.99 7.19
N GLY A 134 -37.50 -6.89 6.99
CA GLY A 134 -37.75 -5.87 8.01
C GLY A 134 -36.55 -5.01 8.36
N VAL A 135 -35.56 -4.91 7.45
CA VAL A 135 -34.30 -4.20 7.66
C VAL A 135 -34.31 -2.91 6.84
N THR A 136 -34.00 -1.80 7.47
CA THR A 136 -33.96 -0.47 6.83
C THR A 136 -32.55 0.00 6.52
N GLU A 137 -31.56 -0.44 7.30
CA GLU A 137 -30.15 -0.10 7.14
C GLU A 137 -29.31 -1.37 6.96
N PRO A 138 -28.25 -1.35 6.14
CA PRO A 138 -27.38 -2.51 5.98
C PRO A 138 -26.78 -3.01 7.29
N ARG A 139 -26.96 -4.28 7.59
CA ARG A 139 -26.47 -4.93 8.82
C ARG A 139 -24.99 -5.33 8.74
N ASN A 140 -24.48 -5.52 7.53
CA ASN A 140 -23.14 -6.05 7.28
C ASN A 140 -22.59 -5.57 5.93
N LEU A 141 -21.35 -5.92 5.64
CA LEU A 141 -20.67 -5.54 4.41
C LEU A 141 -21.37 -6.07 3.15
N GLU A 142 -21.93 -7.28 3.18
CA GLU A 142 -22.65 -7.86 2.05
C GLU A 142 -23.85 -7.00 1.64
N GLU A 143 -24.71 -6.66 2.59
CA GLU A 143 -25.87 -5.80 2.34
C GLU A 143 -25.44 -4.39 1.90
N GLN A 144 -24.44 -3.83 2.54
CA GLN A 144 -23.91 -2.51 2.19
C GLN A 144 -23.37 -2.49 0.75
N ALA A 145 -22.58 -3.46 0.35
CA ALA A 145 -22.03 -3.54 -1.00
C ALA A 145 -23.16 -3.70 -2.03
N GLN A 146 -24.16 -4.54 -1.77
CA GLN A 146 -25.25 -4.76 -2.71
C GLN A 146 -26.15 -3.55 -2.89
N VAL A 147 -26.40 -2.75 -1.85
CA VAL A 147 -27.15 -1.49 -1.98
C VAL A 147 -26.35 -0.39 -2.66
N LEU A 148 -25.01 -0.48 -2.65
CA LEU A 148 -24.14 0.47 -3.34
C LEU A 148 -23.93 0.15 -4.82
N ILE A 149 -23.82 -1.13 -5.20
CA ILE A 149 -23.37 -1.51 -6.55
C ILE A 149 -24.17 -2.68 -7.17
N GLY A 150 -25.05 -3.33 -6.39
CA GLY A 150 -25.82 -4.47 -6.86
C GLY A 150 -25.15 -5.82 -6.65
N LYS A 151 -25.91 -6.89 -6.95
CA LYS A 151 -25.53 -8.28 -6.68
C LYS A 151 -24.38 -8.76 -7.54
N ASP A 152 -24.43 -8.50 -8.86
CA ASP A 152 -23.47 -9.10 -9.81
C ASP A 152 -22.03 -8.64 -9.54
N ILE A 153 -21.82 -7.35 -9.36
CA ILE A 153 -20.49 -6.81 -9.05
C ILE A 153 -20.04 -7.27 -7.66
N TYR A 154 -20.94 -7.27 -6.68
CA TYR A 154 -20.63 -7.78 -5.35
C TYR A 154 -20.16 -9.24 -5.40
N GLU A 155 -20.96 -10.13 -5.97
CA GLU A 155 -20.66 -11.58 -6.01
C GLU A 155 -19.37 -11.91 -6.77
N LYS A 156 -19.12 -11.24 -7.89
CA LYS A 156 -18.00 -11.56 -8.78
C LYS A 156 -16.72 -10.81 -8.46
N LEU A 157 -16.79 -9.57 -8.01
CA LEU A 157 -15.62 -8.69 -7.90
C LEU A 157 -15.28 -8.26 -6.48
N ILE A 158 -16.18 -8.37 -5.52
CA ILE A 158 -15.98 -7.89 -4.14
C ILE A 158 -15.93 -9.02 -3.14
N LYS A 159 -16.90 -9.90 -3.13
CA LYS A 159 -17.12 -10.89 -2.07
C LYS A 159 -15.89 -11.75 -1.77
N GLY A 160 -15.45 -12.54 -2.73
CA GLY A 160 -14.35 -13.49 -2.52
C GLY A 160 -13.02 -12.80 -2.22
N TYR A 161 -12.75 -11.69 -2.87
CA TYR A 161 -11.56 -10.88 -2.61
C TYR A 161 -11.55 -10.33 -1.18
N THR A 162 -12.64 -9.72 -0.75
CA THR A 162 -12.80 -9.15 0.60
C THR A 162 -12.71 -10.22 1.67
N GLU A 163 -13.37 -11.38 1.46
CA GLU A 163 -13.33 -12.49 2.42
C GLU A 163 -11.91 -13.08 2.59
N LYS A 164 -11.12 -13.15 1.52
CA LYS A 164 -9.69 -13.52 1.61
C LYS A 164 -8.87 -12.47 2.35
N GLN A 165 -9.12 -11.20 2.04
CA GLN A 165 -8.39 -10.09 2.65
C GLN A 165 -8.61 -9.99 4.16
N TRP A 166 -9.84 -10.24 4.62
CA TRP A 166 -10.21 -10.14 6.04
C TRP A 166 -10.22 -11.47 6.78
N GLY A 167 -10.18 -12.61 6.06
CA GLY A 167 -10.26 -13.94 6.65
C GLY A 167 -11.63 -14.27 7.26
N ARG A 168 -12.69 -13.51 6.90
CA ARG A 168 -14.06 -13.62 7.44
C ARG A 168 -15.08 -13.46 6.33
N LYS A 169 -16.29 -14.00 6.54
CA LYS A 169 -17.39 -13.82 5.58
C LYS A 169 -17.87 -12.36 5.56
N CYS A 170 -18.27 -11.89 4.39
CA CYS A 170 -18.83 -10.54 4.24
C CYS A 170 -20.06 -10.29 5.10
N THR A 171 -20.85 -11.35 5.41
CA THR A 171 -21.99 -11.29 6.33
C THR A 171 -21.60 -11.07 7.80
N GLU A 172 -20.34 -11.30 8.15
CA GLU A 172 -19.79 -11.12 9.50
C GLU A 172 -18.99 -9.81 9.64
N LEU A 173 -18.73 -9.14 8.53
CA LEU A 173 -17.98 -7.89 8.51
C LEU A 173 -18.90 -6.67 8.65
N PRO A 174 -18.48 -5.62 9.37
CA PRO A 174 -19.28 -4.41 9.54
C PRO A 174 -19.55 -3.68 8.22
N ALA A 175 -20.75 -3.13 8.07
CA ALA A 175 -21.14 -2.36 6.89
C ALA A 175 -20.23 -1.15 6.63
N PHE A 176 -19.71 -0.50 7.66
CA PHE A 176 -18.88 0.70 7.53
C PHE A 176 -17.54 0.50 6.83
N ILE A 177 -17.08 -0.76 6.67
CA ILE A 177 -15.85 -1.08 5.91
C ILE A 177 -15.98 -0.59 4.46
N ILE A 178 -17.17 -0.68 3.89
CA ILE A 178 -17.48 -0.11 2.56
C ILE A 178 -18.43 1.07 2.73
N LYS A 179 -17.89 2.29 2.79
CA LYS A 179 -18.70 3.50 2.88
C LYS A 179 -19.25 3.92 1.53
N ARG A 180 -18.51 3.70 0.47
CA ARG A 180 -18.84 4.02 -0.92
C ARG A 180 -18.08 3.12 -1.88
N LEU A 181 -18.67 2.86 -3.03
CA LEU A 181 -18.03 2.19 -4.15
C LEU A 181 -18.12 3.12 -5.37
N PRO A 182 -17.01 3.75 -5.77
CA PRO A 182 -17.00 4.63 -6.95
C PRO A 182 -17.38 3.87 -8.22
N VAL A 183 -18.25 4.46 -9.02
CA VAL A 183 -18.67 3.96 -10.33
C VAL A 183 -18.35 5.04 -11.35
N ARG A 184 -17.67 4.67 -12.43
CA ARG A 184 -17.38 5.55 -13.55
C ARG A 184 -18.22 5.17 -14.75
N LEU A 185 -19.03 6.09 -15.23
CA LEU A 185 -19.82 5.91 -16.46
C LEU A 185 -19.05 6.40 -17.71
N ILE A 186 -17.75 6.18 -17.69
CA ILE A 186 -16.82 6.44 -18.80
C ILE A 186 -15.89 5.25 -18.99
N PHE A 187 -15.28 5.14 -20.17
CA PHE A 187 -14.27 4.11 -20.49
C PHE A 187 -12.90 4.57 -19.99
N ASP A 188 -12.63 4.35 -18.71
CA ASP A 188 -11.37 4.73 -18.07
C ASP A 188 -10.89 3.65 -17.10
N ASN A 189 -9.82 2.95 -17.46
CA ASN A 189 -9.20 1.89 -16.67
C ASN A 189 -8.09 2.40 -15.74
N ASN A 190 -7.82 3.70 -15.71
CA ASN A 190 -6.86 4.23 -14.76
C ASN A 190 -7.41 4.13 -13.34
N TYR A 191 -6.75 3.33 -12.51
CA TYR A 191 -7.23 3.06 -11.15
C TYR A 191 -7.25 4.31 -10.27
N PHE A 192 -6.24 5.18 -10.40
CA PHE A 192 -6.13 6.40 -9.61
C PHE A 192 -6.82 7.60 -10.28
N ASN A 193 -7.36 8.50 -9.46
CA ASN A 193 -7.89 9.79 -9.92
C ASN A 193 -6.86 10.91 -9.87
N ASP A 194 -5.64 10.61 -9.41
CA ASP A 194 -4.57 11.58 -9.28
C ASP A 194 -4.05 12.05 -10.65
N LYS A 195 -3.55 13.28 -10.67
CA LYS A 195 -3.01 13.89 -11.90
C LYS A 195 -1.70 13.26 -12.35
N TYR A 196 -0.92 12.72 -11.42
CA TYR A 196 0.42 12.18 -11.66
C TYR A 196 0.53 10.78 -11.10
N GLN A 197 1.18 9.89 -11.83
CA GLN A 197 1.54 8.56 -11.37
C GLN A 197 2.69 8.01 -12.19
N GLY A 198 3.43 7.06 -11.64
CA GLY A 198 4.53 6.39 -12.32
C GLY A 198 5.36 5.56 -11.36
N ILE A 199 6.38 4.94 -11.94
CA ILE A 199 7.39 4.16 -11.25
C ILE A 199 8.75 4.82 -11.53
N PRO A 200 9.65 4.92 -10.54
CA PRO A 200 11.00 5.44 -10.80
C PRO A 200 11.72 4.61 -11.87
N VAL A 201 12.31 5.26 -12.85
CA VAL A 201 13.13 4.61 -13.87
C VAL A 201 14.33 3.94 -13.19
N GLY A 202 14.48 2.63 -13.38
CA GLY A 202 15.48 1.82 -12.69
C GLY A 202 15.08 1.34 -11.29
N GLY A 203 13.81 1.53 -10.90
CA GLY A 203 13.21 1.02 -9.67
C GLY A 203 13.31 1.96 -8.48
N TYR A 204 12.58 1.64 -7.42
CA TYR A 204 12.51 2.47 -6.20
C TYR A 204 13.84 2.59 -5.46
N ASN A 205 14.76 1.64 -5.63
CA ASN A 205 16.08 1.74 -5.00
C ASN A 205 16.82 2.99 -5.48
N LYS A 206 16.61 3.42 -6.73
CA LYS A 206 17.18 4.67 -7.27
C LYS A 206 16.63 5.91 -6.55
N LEU A 207 15.37 5.90 -6.18
CA LEU A 207 14.78 6.99 -5.39
C LEU A 207 15.42 7.05 -3.99
N ILE A 208 15.57 5.91 -3.33
CA ILE A 208 16.18 5.83 -1.99
C ILE A 208 17.66 6.22 -2.05
N ASP A 209 18.41 5.73 -3.02
CA ASP A 209 19.82 6.08 -3.21
C ASP A 209 19.99 7.60 -3.41
N GLY A 210 19.12 8.21 -4.21
CA GLY A 210 19.16 9.66 -4.43
C GLY A 210 18.74 10.47 -3.21
N LEU A 211 17.76 10.02 -2.44
CA LEU A 211 17.36 10.66 -1.19
C LEU A 211 18.46 10.60 -0.11
N LEU A 212 19.20 9.51 -0.07
CA LEU A 212 20.26 9.28 0.93
C LEU A 212 21.66 9.65 0.45
N GLU A 213 21.80 10.27 -0.73
CA GLU A 213 23.08 10.73 -1.23
C GLU A 213 23.75 11.69 -0.24
N GLY A 214 24.97 11.37 0.17
CA GLY A 214 25.74 12.13 1.15
C GLY A 214 25.34 11.93 2.62
N VAL A 215 24.35 11.08 2.89
CA VAL A 215 23.91 10.74 4.25
C VAL A 215 24.58 9.44 4.70
N GLU A 216 25.09 9.40 5.93
CA GLU A 216 25.64 8.19 6.52
C GLU A 216 24.53 7.19 6.83
N THR A 217 24.73 5.93 6.43
CA THR A 217 23.74 4.85 6.63
C THR A 217 24.39 3.60 7.21
N LYS A 218 23.64 2.85 8.01
CA LYS A 218 24.03 1.54 8.54
C LYS A 218 22.85 0.58 8.46
N THR A 219 23.06 -0.56 7.84
CA THR A 219 22.11 -1.69 7.79
C THR A 219 22.47 -2.74 8.84
N ASP A 220 21.57 -3.73 9.04
CA ASP A 220 21.74 -4.79 10.05
C ASP A 220 21.93 -4.24 11.47
N VAL A 221 21.25 -3.14 11.77
CA VAL A 221 21.30 -2.45 13.08
C VAL A 221 19.90 -2.37 13.66
N ASP A 222 19.66 -3.11 14.73
CA ASP A 222 18.45 -2.96 15.54
C ASP A 222 18.66 -1.88 16.62
N PHE A 223 17.83 -0.85 16.57
CA PHE A 223 17.85 0.27 17.54
C PHE A 223 17.73 -0.21 18.99
N PHE A 224 16.91 -1.23 19.23
CA PHE A 224 16.63 -1.71 20.58
C PHE A 224 17.72 -2.60 21.18
N GLU A 225 18.65 -3.16 20.37
CA GLU A 225 19.77 -3.95 20.88
C GLU A 225 20.76 -3.10 21.70
N ASN A 226 20.88 -1.80 21.38
CA ASN A 226 21.76 -0.88 22.11
C ASN A 226 21.18 0.55 22.13
N ARG A 227 19.95 0.67 22.60
CA ARG A 227 19.16 1.90 22.57
C ARG A 227 19.88 3.07 23.23
N GLU A 228 20.46 2.87 24.42
CA GLU A 228 21.16 3.92 25.17
C GLU A 228 22.31 4.52 24.37
N TYR A 229 23.07 3.68 23.67
CA TYR A 229 24.15 4.14 22.79
C TYR A 229 23.59 5.00 21.67
N TRP A 230 22.58 4.50 20.97
CA TRP A 230 22.00 5.21 19.82
C TRP A 230 21.38 6.54 20.23
N GLU A 231 20.72 6.61 21.38
CA GLU A 231 20.19 7.85 21.94
C GLU A 231 21.28 8.84 22.33
N SER A 232 22.46 8.36 22.75
CA SER A 232 23.56 9.22 23.19
C SER A 232 24.32 9.93 22.08
N ILE A 233 24.24 9.45 20.84
CA ILE A 233 25.07 9.96 19.71
C ILE A 233 24.35 11.01 18.85
N ALA A 234 23.12 11.38 19.14
CA ALA A 234 22.34 12.34 18.38
C ALA A 234 21.54 13.30 19.29
N ASP A 235 21.31 14.51 18.82
CA ASP A 235 20.48 15.50 19.51
C ASP A 235 18.99 15.12 19.47
N LYS A 236 18.55 14.57 18.35
CA LYS A 236 17.16 14.13 18.13
C LYS A 236 17.09 12.80 17.40
N ILE A 237 16.02 12.08 17.67
CA ILE A 237 15.70 10.80 17.04
C ILE A 237 14.46 10.97 16.18
N VAL A 238 14.52 10.46 14.94
CA VAL A 238 13.36 10.26 14.09
C VAL A 238 13.04 8.77 14.09
N PHE A 239 11.95 8.38 14.73
CA PHE A 239 11.59 6.99 14.91
C PHE A 239 10.42 6.61 13.99
N THR A 240 10.67 5.64 13.11
CA THR A 240 9.67 5.16 12.12
C THR A 240 9.20 3.73 12.38
N GLY A 241 9.63 3.12 13.47
CA GLY A 241 9.21 1.78 13.88
C GLY A 241 7.88 1.75 14.62
N LYS A 242 7.54 0.61 15.19
CA LYS A 242 6.30 0.42 15.95
C LYS A 242 6.33 1.25 17.24
N ILE A 243 5.32 2.09 17.44
CA ILE A 243 5.25 2.97 18.60
C ILE A 243 5.11 2.20 19.92
N ASP A 244 4.37 1.10 19.94
CA ASP A 244 4.22 0.25 21.12
C ASP A 244 5.53 -0.41 21.53
N GLU A 245 6.36 -0.83 20.58
CA GLU A 245 7.70 -1.35 20.82
C GLU A 245 8.65 -0.29 21.39
N PHE A 246 8.56 0.95 20.92
CA PHE A 246 9.34 2.07 21.46
C PHE A 246 9.11 2.27 22.97
N TYR A 247 7.88 2.04 23.43
CA TYR A 247 7.48 2.13 24.82
C TYR A 247 7.39 0.77 25.53
N ASN A 248 8.15 -0.24 25.07
CA ASN A 248 8.22 -1.57 25.67
C ASN A 248 6.85 -2.22 25.91
N TYR A 249 5.88 -1.95 25.02
CA TYR A 249 4.53 -2.51 25.08
C TYR A 249 3.79 -2.27 26.41
N GLN A 250 4.11 -1.19 27.13
CA GLN A 250 3.63 -0.96 28.50
C GLN A 250 2.10 -0.89 28.63
N PHE A 251 1.38 -0.58 27.53
CA PHE A 251 -0.08 -0.57 27.50
C PHE A 251 -0.66 -1.77 26.74
N GLY A 252 0.20 -2.65 26.22
CA GLY A 252 -0.17 -3.78 25.37
C GLY A 252 0.25 -3.60 23.93
N LYS A 253 0.10 -4.67 23.14
CA LYS A 253 0.49 -4.72 21.73
C LYS A 253 -0.63 -4.23 20.82
N LEU A 254 -0.29 -3.38 19.87
CA LEU A 254 -1.15 -2.99 18.75
C LEU A 254 -1.22 -4.13 17.72
N ASN A 255 -2.35 -4.31 17.07
CA ASN A 255 -2.55 -5.33 16.06
C ASN A 255 -2.32 -4.76 14.66
N TYR A 256 -1.89 -5.65 13.76
CA TYR A 256 -1.63 -5.37 12.35
C TYR A 256 -2.25 -6.44 11.47
N ARG A 257 -2.42 -6.13 10.19
CA ARG A 257 -2.56 -7.11 9.11
C ARG A 257 -1.23 -7.22 8.40
N THR A 258 -0.97 -8.38 7.84
CA THR A 258 0.23 -8.63 7.04
C THR A 258 -0.10 -9.33 5.74
N VAL A 259 0.87 -9.34 4.83
CA VAL A 259 0.84 -10.11 3.59
C VAL A 259 2.11 -10.95 3.50
N ARG A 260 2.01 -12.08 2.83
CA ARG A 260 3.16 -12.87 2.42
C ARG A 260 3.16 -13.05 0.90
N PHE A 261 4.31 -13.26 0.35
CA PHE A 261 4.52 -13.40 -1.09
C PHE A 261 5.18 -14.74 -1.40
N GLU A 262 4.69 -15.38 -2.44
CA GLU A 262 5.39 -16.49 -3.11
C GLU A 262 5.88 -15.96 -4.44
N THR A 263 7.20 -15.79 -4.57
CA THR A 263 7.84 -15.21 -5.74
C THR A 263 8.54 -16.32 -6.53
N GLU A 264 8.29 -16.36 -7.84
CA GLU A 264 8.90 -17.33 -8.73
C GLU A 264 9.32 -16.72 -10.07
N VAL A 265 10.40 -17.26 -10.63
CA VAL A 265 10.87 -16.95 -11.98
C VAL A 265 10.16 -17.86 -12.95
N ILE A 266 9.55 -17.29 -13.97
CA ILE A 266 8.85 -18.02 -15.04
C ILE A 266 9.70 -17.95 -16.31
N ASP A 267 9.91 -19.11 -16.95
CA ASP A 267 10.72 -19.24 -18.18
C ASP A 267 9.88 -18.90 -19.44
N GLU A 268 9.27 -17.71 -19.40
CA GLU A 268 8.57 -17.11 -20.52
C GLU A 268 8.60 -15.58 -20.37
N PRO A 269 8.50 -14.83 -21.49
CA PRO A 269 8.67 -13.37 -21.41
C PRO A 269 7.48 -12.62 -20.83
N ASN A 270 6.27 -13.21 -20.88
CA ASN A 270 5.04 -12.51 -20.46
C ASN A 270 4.02 -13.52 -19.92
N TYR A 271 3.75 -13.47 -18.63
CA TYR A 271 2.89 -14.44 -17.94
C TYR A 271 1.40 -14.09 -18.00
N GLN A 272 1.05 -12.86 -17.65
CA GLN A 272 -0.35 -12.44 -17.54
C GLN A 272 -0.71 -11.16 -18.32
N GLY A 273 0.28 -10.52 -18.93
CA GLY A 273 0.07 -9.34 -19.76
C GLY A 273 -0.31 -8.06 -18.99
N ASN A 274 -0.20 -8.05 -17.67
CA ASN A 274 -0.48 -6.89 -16.83
C ASN A 274 0.32 -6.97 -15.53
N ALA A 275 0.65 -5.83 -14.94
CA ALA A 275 1.40 -5.80 -13.70
C ALA A 275 0.60 -6.41 -12.53
N VAL A 276 -0.70 -6.20 -12.46
CA VAL A 276 -1.53 -6.69 -11.35
C VAL A 276 -2.81 -7.33 -11.88
N VAL A 277 -3.04 -8.59 -11.50
CA VAL A 277 -4.29 -9.32 -11.69
C VAL A 277 -4.82 -9.74 -10.33
N ASN A 278 -6.01 -9.24 -9.99
CA ASN A 278 -6.71 -9.60 -8.76
C ASN A 278 -7.53 -10.86 -8.99
N TYR A 279 -7.44 -11.83 -8.10
CA TYR A 279 -8.26 -13.04 -8.12
C TYR A 279 -9.41 -12.87 -7.13
N THR A 280 -10.61 -12.69 -7.67
CA THR A 280 -11.78 -12.30 -6.87
C THR A 280 -12.66 -13.46 -6.45
N GLU A 281 -12.36 -14.68 -6.91
CA GLU A 281 -13.03 -15.89 -6.42
C GLU A 281 -12.44 -16.36 -5.08
N ARG A 282 -13.27 -16.93 -4.23
CA ARG A 282 -12.87 -17.37 -2.88
C ARG A 282 -11.92 -18.58 -2.92
N GLU A 283 -12.10 -19.45 -3.91
CA GLU A 283 -11.41 -20.72 -4.04
C GLU A 283 -9.92 -20.59 -4.38
N VAL A 284 -9.51 -19.50 -5.03
CA VAL A 284 -8.10 -19.18 -5.25
C VAL A 284 -7.53 -18.57 -3.97
N PRO A 285 -6.47 -19.16 -3.38
CA PRO A 285 -6.03 -18.77 -2.04
C PRO A 285 -5.31 -17.42 -1.97
N TYR A 286 -4.71 -16.96 -3.05
CA TYR A 286 -4.07 -15.64 -3.12
C TYR A 286 -5.04 -14.56 -3.60
N THR A 287 -4.79 -13.32 -3.21
CA THR A 287 -5.65 -12.17 -3.57
C THR A 287 -5.28 -11.61 -4.94
N ARG A 288 -4.00 -11.64 -5.29
CA ARG A 288 -3.51 -11.13 -6.58
C ARG A 288 -2.19 -11.76 -6.99
N VAL A 289 -1.89 -11.66 -8.28
CA VAL A 289 -0.58 -11.97 -8.86
C VAL A 289 0.00 -10.68 -9.42
N ILE A 290 1.25 -10.41 -9.04
CA ILE A 290 2.03 -9.27 -9.51
C ILE A 290 3.05 -9.81 -10.51
N GLU A 291 3.07 -9.29 -11.72
CA GLU A 291 4.12 -9.53 -12.71
C GLU A 291 4.98 -8.27 -12.83
N HIS A 292 6.13 -8.29 -12.18
CA HIS A 292 6.91 -7.10 -11.86
C HIS A 292 7.48 -6.36 -13.05
N LYS A 293 7.82 -7.04 -14.14
CA LYS A 293 8.42 -6.37 -15.31
C LYS A 293 7.49 -5.32 -15.94
N HIS A 294 6.18 -5.48 -15.83
CA HIS A 294 5.20 -4.54 -16.40
C HIS A 294 5.18 -3.16 -15.75
N PHE A 295 5.83 -2.99 -14.61
CA PHE A 295 5.99 -1.66 -14.01
C PHE A 295 6.97 -0.77 -14.76
N GLU A 296 7.97 -1.36 -15.43
CA GLU A 296 9.05 -0.61 -16.09
C GLU A 296 9.21 -0.94 -17.58
N MET A 297 8.77 -2.11 -18.01
CA MET A 297 8.85 -2.54 -19.41
C MET A 297 7.50 -2.36 -20.10
N PHE A 298 7.53 -1.86 -21.33
CA PHE A 298 6.34 -1.59 -22.13
C PHE A 298 6.49 -2.14 -23.54
N GLY A 299 5.37 -2.55 -24.16
CA GLY A 299 5.36 -3.00 -25.54
C GLY A 299 6.36 -4.13 -25.81
N GLN A 300 7.28 -3.92 -26.71
CA GLN A 300 8.26 -4.92 -27.13
C GLN A 300 9.34 -5.19 -26.06
N ASP A 301 9.65 -4.23 -25.20
CA ASP A 301 10.65 -4.39 -24.15
C ASP A 301 10.32 -5.57 -23.22
N VAL A 302 9.04 -5.85 -23.03
CA VAL A 302 8.55 -7.03 -22.27
C VAL A 302 9.13 -8.32 -22.84
N TYR A 303 9.19 -8.44 -24.17
CA TYR A 303 9.62 -9.65 -24.87
C TYR A 303 11.13 -9.75 -25.07
N GLU A 304 11.86 -8.64 -24.92
CA GLU A 304 13.32 -8.64 -24.98
C GLU A 304 13.94 -9.34 -23.75
N CYS A 305 13.27 -9.28 -22.60
CA CYS A 305 13.62 -10.06 -21.43
C CYS A 305 12.94 -11.45 -21.51
N PRO A 306 13.71 -12.55 -21.71
CA PRO A 306 13.12 -13.86 -22.00
C PRO A 306 12.40 -14.51 -20.83
N LYS A 307 12.65 -14.03 -19.61
CA LYS A 307 12.02 -14.51 -18.37
C LYS A 307 11.14 -13.42 -17.75
N THR A 308 10.25 -13.84 -16.86
CA THR A 308 9.47 -12.93 -16.05
C THR A 308 9.46 -13.38 -14.59
N VAL A 309 9.13 -12.48 -13.69
CA VAL A 309 9.03 -12.76 -12.25
C VAL A 309 7.64 -12.39 -11.78
N ILE A 310 6.96 -13.34 -11.14
CA ILE A 310 5.65 -13.15 -10.54
C ILE A 310 5.71 -13.30 -9.03
N SER A 311 4.81 -12.61 -8.33
CA SER A 311 4.57 -12.80 -6.90
C SER A 311 3.08 -13.04 -6.67
N LYS A 312 2.75 -14.15 -6.00
CA LYS A 312 1.41 -14.40 -5.47
C LYS A 312 1.32 -13.79 -4.08
N GLU A 313 0.32 -12.93 -3.86
CA GLU A 313 0.12 -12.22 -2.61
C GLU A 313 -0.98 -12.86 -1.78
N TYR A 314 -0.67 -13.19 -0.53
CA TYR A 314 -1.60 -13.78 0.44
C TYR A 314 -1.80 -12.81 1.60
N SER A 315 -3.04 -12.46 1.90
CA SER A 315 -3.39 -11.73 3.11
C SER A 315 -3.48 -12.68 4.30
N THR A 316 -2.92 -12.27 5.43
CA THR A 316 -2.94 -13.09 6.66
C THR A 316 -2.96 -12.23 7.92
N GLU A 317 -3.30 -12.85 9.05
CA GLU A 317 -3.16 -12.20 10.34
C GLU A 317 -1.69 -12.03 10.70
N TRP A 318 -1.37 -10.85 11.24
CA TRP A 318 -0.04 -10.57 11.74
C TRP A 318 0.20 -11.29 13.08
N LYS A 319 1.41 -11.82 13.24
CA LYS A 319 1.93 -12.39 14.48
C LYS A 319 3.33 -11.83 14.73
N ASP A 320 3.79 -11.88 15.97
CA ASP A 320 5.15 -11.49 16.31
C ASP A 320 6.18 -12.19 15.40
N GLY A 321 7.14 -11.41 14.91
CA GLY A 321 8.16 -11.86 13.96
C GLY A 321 7.78 -11.71 12.49
N MET A 322 6.53 -11.38 12.18
CA MET A 322 6.11 -11.03 10.81
C MET A 322 6.22 -9.53 10.58
N GLU A 323 6.32 -9.12 9.31
CA GLU A 323 6.29 -7.70 8.94
C GLU A 323 4.88 -7.11 9.16
N PRO A 324 4.74 -6.00 9.89
CA PRO A 324 3.47 -5.32 10.06
C PRO A 324 3.22 -4.39 8.86
N TYR A 325 2.22 -4.69 8.04
CA TYR A 325 1.92 -3.89 6.85
C TYR A 325 0.83 -2.84 7.08
N TYR A 326 -0.25 -3.22 7.74
CA TYR A 326 -1.43 -2.37 7.88
C TYR A 326 -1.92 -2.33 9.33
N PRO A 327 -2.12 -1.13 9.91
CA PRO A 327 -2.78 -0.99 11.20
C PRO A 327 -4.21 -1.53 11.16
N VAL A 328 -4.66 -2.12 12.26
CA VAL A 328 -6.06 -2.51 12.45
C VAL A 328 -6.79 -1.34 13.12
N ASN A 329 -7.60 -0.60 12.35
CA ASN A 329 -8.32 0.58 12.80
C ASN A 329 -9.69 0.23 13.41
N ASP A 330 -9.69 -0.66 14.40
CA ASP A 330 -10.85 -0.88 15.24
C ASP A 330 -10.84 0.01 16.50
N LYS A 331 -11.92 -0.02 17.26
CA LYS A 331 -12.05 0.80 18.48
C LYS A 331 -10.98 0.47 19.51
N GLN A 332 -10.71 -0.81 19.74
CA GLN A 332 -9.73 -1.27 20.74
C GLN A 332 -8.33 -0.78 20.43
N ASN A 333 -7.88 -0.97 19.18
CA ASN A 333 -6.55 -0.54 18.75
C ASN A 333 -6.44 1.00 18.68
N SER A 334 -7.51 1.70 18.30
CA SER A 334 -7.53 3.16 18.28
C SER A 334 -7.41 3.74 19.70
N GLU A 335 -8.09 3.18 20.68
CA GLU A 335 -7.98 3.57 22.09
C GLU A 335 -6.60 3.25 22.66
N LEU A 336 -6.02 2.10 22.29
CA LEU A 336 -4.68 1.72 22.71
C LEU A 336 -3.62 2.65 22.10
N TYR A 337 -3.72 2.95 20.80
CA TYR A 337 -2.82 3.89 20.14
C TYR A 337 -2.89 5.29 20.77
N ALA A 338 -4.07 5.76 21.14
CA ALA A 338 -4.24 7.07 21.79
C ALA A 338 -3.40 7.20 23.07
N LYS A 339 -3.26 6.12 23.84
CA LYS A 339 -2.39 6.09 25.03
C LYS A 339 -0.92 6.24 24.68
N TYR A 340 -0.45 5.55 23.64
CA TYR A 340 0.93 5.70 23.17
C TYR A 340 1.19 7.08 22.56
N LYS A 341 0.22 7.62 21.82
CA LYS A 341 0.33 8.97 21.27
C LYS A 341 0.46 10.03 22.35
N GLU A 342 -0.26 9.90 23.47
CA GLU A 342 -0.13 10.82 24.61
C GLU A 342 1.30 10.81 25.19
N LEU A 343 1.99 9.67 25.19
CA LEU A 343 3.41 9.61 25.58
C LEU A 343 4.29 10.28 24.52
N ALA A 344 4.06 9.96 23.25
CA ALA A 344 4.84 10.50 22.15
C ALA A 344 4.73 12.02 22.04
N ASP A 345 3.57 12.59 22.32
CA ASP A 345 3.33 14.06 22.31
C ASP A 345 4.12 14.80 23.41
N LYS A 346 4.63 14.07 24.42
CA LYS A 346 5.46 14.63 25.50
C LYS A 346 6.98 14.53 25.24
N GLU A 347 7.36 13.81 24.18
CA GLU A 347 8.77 13.65 23.81
C GLU A 347 9.29 14.93 23.13
N GLU A 348 10.31 15.54 23.72
CA GLU A 348 10.92 16.76 23.15
C GLU A 348 11.98 16.45 22.09
N ASN A 349 12.63 15.29 22.21
CA ASN A 349 13.78 14.91 21.37
C ASN A 349 13.49 13.73 20.44
N VAL A 350 12.23 13.29 20.32
CA VAL A 350 11.84 12.19 19.42
C VAL A 350 10.73 12.65 18.50
N ILE A 351 10.92 12.45 17.21
CA ILE A 351 9.93 12.67 16.15
C ILE A 351 9.43 11.31 15.71
N PHE A 352 8.14 11.04 15.92
CA PHE A 352 7.50 9.82 15.44
C PHE A 352 6.88 10.07 14.05
N GLY A 353 7.17 9.21 13.09
CA GLY A 353 6.63 9.36 11.75
C GLY A 353 6.55 8.07 10.95
N GLY A 354 5.63 8.04 10.01
CA GLY A 354 5.36 6.88 9.16
C GLY A 354 4.26 5.96 9.70
N ARG A 355 3.93 4.93 8.94
CA ARG A 355 2.79 4.03 9.21
C ARG A 355 2.82 3.40 10.61
N LEU A 356 3.97 2.91 11.04
CA LEU A 356 4.09 2.16 12.29
C LEU A 356 4.12 3.07 13.51
N ALA A 357 4.86 4.18 13.43
CA ALA A 357 5.00 5.12 14.54
C ALA A 357 3.73 5.97 14.73
N GLU A 358 3.01 6.28 13.67
CA GLU A 358 1.74 7.00 13.72
C GLU A 358 0.52 6.08 13.74
N TYR A 359 0.72 4.77 13.65
CA TYR A 359 -0.31 3.75 13.59
C TYR A 359 -1.44 4.12 12.60
N LYS A 360 -1.04 4.50 11.39
CA LYS A 360 -1.92 4.99 10.34
C LYS A 360 -1.49 4.47 8.98
N TYR A 361 -2.46 4.14 8.13
CA TYR A 361 -2.17 3.85 6.75
C TYR A 361 -1.80 5.13 5.98
N TYR A 362 -0.67 5.08 5.29
CA TYR A 362 -0.20 6.12 4.38
C TYR A 362 0.18 5.53 3.04
N ASP A 363 -0.25 6.16 1.95
CA ASP A 363 0.39 6.03 0.64
C ASP A 363 1.70 6.81 0.61
N MET A 364 2.53 6.58 -0.41
CA MET A 364 3.88 7.17 -0.50
C MET A 364 3.87 8.69 -0.56
N ALA A 365 3.02 9.30 -1.39
CA ALA A 365 2.98 10.76 -1.51
C ALA A 365 2.58 11.47 -0.22
N PRO A 366 1.53 11.06 0.52
CA PRO A 366 1.22 11.61 1.84
C PRO A 366 2.35 11.50 2.86
N ILE A 367 3.18 10.45 2.79
CA ILE A 367 4.38 10.34 3.64
C ILE A 367 5.36 11.47 3.36
N ILE A 368 5.64 11.75 2.08
CA ILE A 368 6.54 12.83 1.67
C ILE A 368 5.95 14.19 2.10
N GLU A 369 4.66 14.42 1.88
CA GLU A 369 3.96 15.63 2.32
C GLU A 369 4.13 15.85 3.83
N LYS A 370 3.93 14.80 4.62
CA LYS A 370 4.08 14.85 6.07
C LYS A 370 5.49 15.21 6.52
N VAL A 371 6.51 14.67 5.85
CA VAL A 371 7.90 15.04 6.12
C VAL A 371 8.17 16.49 5.74
N MET A 372 7.68 16.96 4.61
CA MET A 372 7.87 18.35 4.15
C MET A 372 7.27 19.38 5.12
N GLU A 373 6.24 19.03 5.89
CA GLU A 373 5.67 19.89 6.92
C GLU A 373 6.66 20.22 8.06
N ASN A 374 7.75 19.45 8.21
CA ASN A 374 8.80 19.67 9.22
C ASN A 374 9.90 20.62 8.73
N PHE A 375 9.88 21.02 7.46
CA PHE A 375 10.89 21.85 6.80
C PHE A 375 10.26 22.98 5.98
#